data_17e55ec57eac908ba895e6fb8c130098
#
_entry.id   17e55ec57eac908ba895e6fb8c130098
#
_cell.length_a   1.000
_cell.length_b   1.000
_cell.length_c   1.000
_cell.angle_alpha   90.00
_cell.angle_beta   90.00
_cell.angle_gamma   90.00
#
_symmetry.space_group_name_H-M   'P 1'
#
loop_
_entity.id
_entity.type
_entity.pdbx_description
1 polymer ?
#
loop_
_entity_poly.entity_id
_entity_poly.type
_entity_poly.pdbx_seq_one_letter_code
_entity_poly.pdbx_strand_id
1 'polypeptide(L)'
;ELERTLRDTNGYKPVMIRSGDETIDLNDRFQNARKMGADLFISIHADGFRLSSVKGASVFIWSDEASSTIARNLSEKQRKRIQADINNLQPSDFNEDLARALYPKIYENKISQSKILGTKILDQLKRDPYTKIHKKNVEFADFRVLKSIDIPSVLVESGFITNPEDAQRLKGKPGRRMIARSIFLGIHNYFLENPIIGTIIENNPEFLSYKIQKGDVLSEIAIRFGVSVESIDKNNNLNNKPIYPGQILKIYI
;
A
#
# COMPACT_ATOMS: atom_id res chain seq x y z
N GLU A 1 4.45 9.91 -0.18
CA GLU A 1 3.11 10.39 0.20
C GLU A 1 2.44 9.42 1.19
N LEU A 2 2.33 8.11 0.90
CA LEU A 2 1.69 7.14 1.80
C LEU A 2 2.38 7.06 3.16
N GLU A 3 3.72 6.92 3.16
CA GLU A 3 4.53 6.89 4.40
C GLU A 3 4.23 8.11 5.28
N ARG A 4 4.19 9.30 4.68
CA ARG A 4 3.88 10.55 5.40
C ARG A 4 2.46 10.50 6.00
N THR A 5 1.47 10.06 5.22
CA THR A 5 0.08 9.97 5.70
C THR A 5 -0.04 9.01 6.89
N LEU A 6 0.58 7.84 6.80
CA LEU A 6 0.58 6.86 7.89
C LEU A 6 1.31 7.39 9.14
N ARG A 7 2.51 7.96 8.98
CA ARG A 7 3.32 8.48 10.10
C ARG A 7 2.64 9.60 10.87
N ASP A 8 1.95 10.49 10.14
CA ASP A 8 1.31 11.67 10.73
C ASP A 8 -0.10 11.34 11.28
N THR A 9 -0.56 10.08 11.14
CA THR A 9 -1.83 9.58 11.65
C THR A 9 -1.59 8.62 12.82
N ASN A 10 -2.17 8.92 13.98
CA ASN A 10 -2.04 8.06 15.16
C ASN A 10 -2.60 6.66 14.90
N GLY A 11 -1.95 5.65 15.45
CA GLY A 11 -2.29 4.25 15.27
C GLY A 11 -1.50 3.56 14.16
N TYR A 12 -0.68 4.29 13.41
CA TYR A 12 0.18 3.72 12.36
C TYR A 12 1.66 4.00 12.60
N LYS A 13 2.48 3.01 12.30
CA LYS A 13 3.95 3.11 12.33
C LYS A 13 4.52 2.61 11.00
N PRO A 14 4.58 3.46 9.97
CA PRO A 14 5.15 3.04 8.70
C PRO A 14 6.65 2.83 8.81
N VAL A 15 7.14 1.77 8.19
CA VAL A 15 8.56 1.47 8.03
C VAL A 15 8.87 1.32 6.54
N MET A 16 9.83 2.09 6.06
CA MET A 16 10.32 1.97 4.68
C MET A 16 11.40 0.89 4.63
N ILE A 17 11.19 -0.11 3.77
CA ILE A 17 12.23 -1.14 3.54
C ILE A 17 13.45 -0.54 2.86
N ARG A 18 13.24 0.52 2.06
CA ARG A 18 14.28 1.21 1.32
C ARG A 18 14.02 2.71 1.37
N SER A 19 15.04 3.51 1.67
CA SER A 19 14.95 4.99 1.73
C SER A 19 15.71 5.70 0.62
N GLY A 20 16.62 5.00 -0.06
CA GLY A 20 17.42 5.49 -1.18
C GLY A 20 17.17 4.71 -2.48
N ASP A 21 18.14 4.77 -3.40
CA ASP A 21 18.10 4.04 -4.68
C ASP A 21 18.96 2.75 -4.65
N GLU A 22 19.15 2.20 -3.47
CA GLU A 22 19.82 0.92 -3.26
C GLU A 22 18.94 -0.25 -3.73
N THR A 23 19.58 -1.29 -4.26
CA THR A 23 18.93 -2.56 -4.59
C THR A 23 18.91 -3.47 -3.36
N ILE A 24 17.73 -3.97 -2.97
CA ILE A 24 17.55 -4.95 -1.90
C ILE A 24 16.96 -6.21 -2.51
N ASP A 25 17.52 -7.38 -2.18
CA ASP A 25 16.99 -8.67 -2.62
C ASP A 25 15.50 -8.82 -2.28
N LEU A 26 14.75 -9.53 -3.11
CA LEU A 26 13.31 -9.70 -2.90
C LEU A 26 12.97 -10.43 -1.61
N ASN A 27 13.79 -11.41 -1.25
CA ASN A 27 13.60 -12.16 -0.01
C ASN A 27 13.92 -11.28 1.21
N ASP A 28 14.98 -10.46 1.12
CA ASP A 28 15.38 -9.57 2.22
C ASP A 28 14.32 -8.50 2.51
N ARG A 29 13.53 -8.10 1.51
CA ARG A 29 12.47 -7.09 1.72
C ARG A 29 11.43 -7.56 2.72
N PHE A 30 10.86 -8.75 2.55
CA PHE A 30 9.87 -9.26 3.51
C PHE A 30 10.51 -9.80 4.79
N GLN A 31 11.76 -10.31 4.74
CA GLN A 31 12.50 -10.69 5.95
C GLN A 31 12.79 -9.46 6.84
N ASN A 32 13.16 -8.34 6.24
CA ASN A 32 13.34 -7.08 6.97
C ASN A 32 12.02 -6.60 7.56
N ALA A 33 10.91 -6.66 6.80
CA ALA A 33 9.59 -6.33 7.33
C ALA A 33 9.24 -7.21 8.55
N ARG A 34 9.51 -8.52 8.49
CA ARG A 34 9.31 -9.44 9.61
C ARG A 34 10.17 -9.10 10.83
N LYS A 35 11.47 -8.83 10.64
CA LYS A 35 12.37 -8.42 11.73
C LYS A 35 11.91 -7.12 12.41
N MET A 36 11.23 -6.24 11.66
CA MET A 36 10.68 -4.98 12.17
C MET A 36 9.29 -5.14 12.81
N GLY A 37 8.73 -6.36 12.84
CA GLY A 37 7.42 -6.65 13.41
C GLY A 37 6.27 -6.03 12.60
N ALA A 38 6.36 -6.04 11.28
CA ALA A 38 5.33 -5.46 10.43
C ALA A 38 4.05 -6.31 10.42
N ASP A 39 2.90 -5.66 10.59
CA ASP A 39 1.57 -6.28 10.52
C ASP A 39 1.09 -6.44 9.06
N LEU A 40 1.54 -5.57 8.15
CA LEU A 40 1.24 -5.59 6.72
C LEU A 40 2.48 -5.27 5.90
N PHE A 41 2.53 -5.80 4.67
CA PHE A 41 3.55 -5.46 3.69
C PHE A 41 2.91 -4.94 2.40
N ILE A 42 3.26 -3.71 2.01
CA ILE A 42 2.73 -3.04 0.81
C ILE A 42 3.87 -2.74 -0.16
N SER A 43 3.84 -3.36 -1.33
CA SER A 43 4.77 -3.09 -2.43
C SER A 43 4.10 -2.17 -3.45
N ILE A 44 4.63 -0.97 -3.68
CA ILE A 44 4.03 0.01 -4.59
C ILE A 44 4.89 0.10 -5.84
N HIS A 45 4.27 -0.11 -6.98
CA HIS A 45 4.89 -0.18 -8.29
C HIS A 45 4.27 0.82 -9.28
N ALA A 46 5.05 1.14 -10.31
CA ALA A 46 4.64 1.85 -11.52
C ALA A 46 5.47 1.30 -12.68
N ASP A 47 5.15 0.09 -13.11
CA ASP A 47 5.95 -0.63 -14.09
C ASP A 47 5.69 -0.18 -15.55
N GLY A 48 6.64 -0.48 -16.44
CA GLY A 48 6.42 -0.35 -17.87
C GLY A 48 5.89 -1.66 -18.47
N PHE A 49 4.98 -1.57 -19.42
CA PHE A 49 4.51 -2.71 -20.19
C PHE A 49 4.85 -2.56 -21.68
N ARG A 50 4.93 -3.67 -22.42
CA ARG A 50 5.31 -3.65 -23.85
C ARG A 50 4.33 -2.83 -24.71
N LEU A 51 3.05 -2.89 -24.40
CA LEU A 51 2.01 -2.14 -25.09
C LEU A 51 1.69 -0.86 -24.30
N SER A 52 1.91 0.30 -24.89
CA SER A 52 1.61 1.60 -24.28
C SER A 52 0.12 1.84 -24.06
N SER A 53 -0.76 1.05 -24.69
CA SER A 53 -2.22 1.09 -24.46
C SER A 53 -2.63 0.50 -23.10
N VAL A 54 -1.76 -0.30 -22.47
CA VAL A 54 -2.02 -0.85 -21.13
C VAL A 54 -1.90 0.26 -20.11
N LYS A 55 -2.96 0.48 -19.32
CA LYS A 55 -3.06 1.57 -18.34
C LYS A 55 -3.93 1.20 -17.16
N GLY A 56 -3.81 1.98 -16.10
CA GLY A 56 -4.63 1.90 -14.90
C GLY A 56 -4.02 1.06 -13.79
N ALA A 57 -4.59 1.20 -12.60
CA ALA A 57 -4.13 0.51 -11.40
C ALA A 57 -4.64 -0.92 -11.30
N SER A 58 -3.87 -1.76 -10.62
CA SER A 58 -4.22 -3.15 -10.26
C SER A 58 -3.67 -3.48 -8.89
N VAL A 59 -4.27 -4.46 -8.23
CA VAL A 59 -3.78 -4.98 -6.96
C VAL A 59 -3.52 -6.48 -7.10
N PHE A 60 -2.36 -6.91 -6.65
CA PHE A 60 -1.92 -8.29 -6.72
C PHE A 60 -1.62 -8.84 -5.34
N ILE A 61 -1.91 -10.14 -5.17
CA ILE A 61 -1.43 -10.95 -4.05
C ILE A 61 -0.62 -12.13 -4.59
N TRP A 62 0.15 -12.75 -3.69
CA TRP A 62 0.97 -13.87 -4.07
C TRP A 62 0.16 -15.14 -4.38
N SER A 63 0.56 -15.86 -5.44
CA SER A 63 0.20 -17.24 -5.76
C SER A 63 1.27 -17.81 -6.68
N ASP A 64 1.48 -19.13 -6.64
CA ASP A 64 2.35 -19.83 -7.58
C ASP A 64 1.83 -19.71 -9.03
N GLU A 65 0.50 -19.63 -9.19
CA GLU A 65 -0.15 -19.47 -10.48
C GLU A 65 -0.61 -18.02 -10.70
N ALA A 66 -0.35 -17.52 -11.89
CA ALA A 66 -0.81 -16.19 -12.28
C ALA A 66 -2.24 -16.23 -12.82
N SER A 67 -3.09 -15.31 -12.34
CA SER A 67 -4.51 -15.20 -12.77
C SER A 67 -4.66 -14.64 -14.18
N SER A 68 -3.62 -14.04 -14.75
CA SER A 68 -3.64 -13.48 -16.11
C SER A 68 -2.26 -13.45 -16.74
N THR A 69 -2.20 -13.36 -18.09
CA THR A 69 -0.94 -13.20 -18.82
C THR A 69 -0.20 -11.93 -18.43
N ILE A 70 -0.91 -10.83 -18.13
CA ILE A 70 -0.31 -9.59 -17.67
C ILE A 70 0.31 -9.78 -16.28
N ALA A 71 -0.40 -10.42 -15.36
CA ALA A 71 0.09 -10.75 -14.03
C ALA A 71 1.38 -11.59 -14.10
N ARG A 72 1.42 -12.61 -14.97
CA ARG A 72 2.61 -13.44 -15.23
C ARG A 72 3.77 -12.60 -15.74
N ASN A 73 3.54 -11.79 -16.77
CA ASN A 73 4.59 -10.96 -17.38
C ASN A 73 5.19 -9.95 -16.39
N LEU A 74 4.36 -9.36 -15.53
CA LEU A 74 4.82 -8.42 -14.50
C LEU A 74 5.68 -9.12 -13.45
N SER A 75 5.25 -10.28 -12.94
CA SER A 75 6.02 -11.03 -11.93
C SER A 75 7.34 -11.55 -12.48
N GLU A 76 7.36 -12.06 -13.72
CA GLU A 76 8.59 -12.49 -14.40
C GLU A 76 9.55 -11.32 -14.66
N LYS A 77 9.03 -10.16 -15.07
CA LYS A 77 9.83 -8.95 -15.26
C LYS A 77 10.47 -8.48 -13.97
N GLN A 78 9.73 -8.50 -12.85
CA GLN A 78 10.26 -8.16 -11.53
C GLN A 78 11.42 -9.09 -11.17
N ARG A 79 11.28 -10.40 -11.34
CA ARG A 79 12.35 -11.37 -11.07
C ARG A 79 13.61 -11.10 -11.91
N LYS A 80 13.45 -10.86 -13.23
CA LYS A 80 14.58 -10.61 -14.14
C LYS A 80 15.33 -9.33 -13.80
N ARG A 81 14.64 -8.25 -13.44
CA ARG A 81 15.29 -6.97 -13.07
C ARG A 81 16.20 -7.15 -11.85
N ILE A 82 15.69 -7.81 -10.83
CA ILE A 82 16.45 -8.00 -9.59
C ILE A 82 17.55 -9.03 -9.75
N GLN A 83 17.37 -10.08 -10.56
CA GLN A 83 18.43 -11.03 -10.88
C GLN A 83 19.61 -10.35 -11.59
N ALA A 84 19.35 -9.36 -12.44
CA ALA A 84 20.42 -8.59 -13.10
C ALA A 84 21.20 -7.70 -12.12
N ASP A 85 20.51 -7.19 -11.08
CA ASP A 85 21.11 -6.30 -10.06
C ASP A 85 21.87 -7.05 -8.95
N ILE A 86 21.58 -8.36 -8.73
CA ILE A 86 22.03 -9.15 -7.57
C ILE A 86 23.11 -10.19 -7.93
N ASN A 87 23.73 -10.14 -9.09
CA ASN A 87 24.73 -11.13 -9.49
C ASN A 87 25.89 -11.37 -8.48
N ASN A 88 25.92 -10.71 -7.33
CA ASN A 88 26.95 -10.81 -6.29
C ASN A 88 26.43 -11.11 -4.87
N LEU A 89 25.12 -11.35 -4.67
CA LEU A 89 24.58 -11.60 -3.34
C LEU A 89 24.21 -13.08 -3.17
N GLN A 90 24.65 -13.67 -2.05
CA GLN A 90 24.29 -15.05 -1.64
C GLN A 90 22.77 -15.14 -1.39
N PRO A 91 22.10 -16.23 -1.79
CA PRO A 91 20.70 -16.46 -1.43
C PRO A 91 20.54 -16.51 0.08
N SER A 92 19.50 -15.90 0.64
CA SER A 92 19.17 -16.08 2.05
C SER A 92 18.83 -17.57 2.31
N ASP A 93 19.33 -18.14 3.41
CA ASP A 93 19.12 -19.55 3.80
C ASP A 93 17.66 -19.87 4.19
N PHE A 94 16.75 -18.92 4.06
CA PHE A 94 15.36 -19.10 4.42
C PHE A 94 14.56 -19.74 3.28
N ASN A 95 14.15 -20.99 3.49
CA ASN A 95 13.34 -21.76 2.54
C ASN A 95 11.85 -21.54 2.81
N GLU A 96 11.22 -20.60 2.09
CA GLU A 96 9.79 -20.29 2.18
C GLU A 96 8.91 -21.50 1.82
N ASP A 97 9.34 -22.35 0.91
CA ASP A 97 8.56 -23.53 0.51
C ASP A 97 8.52 -24.58 1.61
N LEU A 98 9.64 -24.75 2.35
CA LEU A 98 9.70 -25.61 3.53
C LEU A 98 8.83 -25.05 4.67
N ALA A 99 8.93 -23.74 4.92
CA ALA A 99 8.12 -23.09 5.93
C ALA A 99 6.61 -23.19 5.64
N ARG A 100 6.22 -23.04 4.36
CA ARG A 100 4.83 -23.23 3.92
C ARG A 100 4.33 -24.65 4.14
N ALA A 101 5.17 -25.65 3.90
CA ALA A 101 4.84 -27.05 4.16
C ALA A 101 4.65 -27.35 5.66
N LEU A 102 5.45 -26.72 6.51
CA LEU A 102 5.40 -26.91 7.97
C LEU A 102 4.25 -26.11 8.62
N TYR A 103 3.82 -24.98 8.00
CA TYR A 103 2.83 -24.08 8.59
C TYR A 103 1.65 -23.76 7.62
N PRO A 104 0.96 -24.75 7.05
CA PRO A 104 -0.05 -24.51 6.03
C PRO A 104 -1.16 -23.57 6.50
N LYS A 105 -1.63 -23.71 7.74
CA LYS A 105 -2.69 -22.88 8.30
C LYS A 105 -2.30 -21.39 8.43
N ILE A 106 -1.06 -21.12 8.83
CA ILE A 106 -0.54 -19.73 8.91
C ILE A 106 -0.50 -19.11 7.52
N TYR A 107 -0.03 -19.89 6.56
CA TYR A 107 0.08 -19.47 5.18
C TYR A 107 -1.29 -19.22 4.52
N GLU A 108 -2.26 -20.11 4.71
CA GLU A 108 -3.64 -19.95 4.21
C GLU A 108 -4.28 -18.68 4.80
N ASN A 109 -4.11 -18.46 6.11
CA ASN A 109 -4.57 -17.25 6.77
C ASN A 109 -3.93 -15.99 6.14
N LYS A 110 -2.62 -16.00 5.92
CA LYS A 110 -1.90 -14.89 5.26
C LYS A 110 -2.47 -14.59 3.88
N ILE A 111 -2.75 -15.61 3.05
CA ILE A 111 -3.34 -15.41 1.71
C ILE A 111 -4.76 -14.83 1.83
N SER A 112 -5.57 -15.36 2.74
CA SER A 112 -6.92 -14.85 3.00
C SER A 112 -6.87 -13.36 3.42
N GLN A 113 -6.04 -13.02 4.39
CA GLN A 113 -5.86 -11.65 4.86
C GLN A 113 -5.30 -10.72 3.78
N SER A 114 -4.36 -11.20 2.96
CA SER A 114 -3.86 -10.45 1.79
C SER A 114 -4.96 -10.14 0.79
N LYS A 115 -5.88 -11.09 0.55
CA LYS A 115 -7.01 -10.90 -0.36
C LYS A 115 -8.00 -9.85 0.19
N ILE A 116 -8.30 -9.89 1.48
CA ILE A 116 -9.16 -8.89 2.14
C ILE A 116 -8.51 -7.50 2.00
N LEU A 117 -7.24 -7.35 2.40
CA LEU A 117 -6.48 -6.11 2.28
C LEU A 117 -6.46 -5.60 0.84
N GLY A 118 -6.12 -6.47 -0.11
CA GLY A 118 -6.07 -6.13 -1.53
C GLY A 118 -7.42 -5.65 -2.08
N THR A 119 -8.51 -6.27 -1.65
CA THR A 119 -9.87 -5.87 -2.02
C THR A 119 -10.21 -4.49 -1.46
N LYS A 120 -9.91 -4.22 -0.18
CA LYS A 120 -10.12 -2.90 0.42
C LYS A 120 -9.36 -1.80 -0.31
N ILE A 121 -8.10 -2.05 -0.67
CA ILE A 121 -7.29 -1.09 -1.43
C ILE A 121 -7.88 -0.88 -2.84
N LEU A 122 -8.21 -1.96 -3.54
CA LEU A 122 -8.78 -1.89 -4.88
C LEU A 122 -10.12 -1.14 -4.92
N ASP A 123 -10.96 -1.33 -3.92
CA ASP A 123 -12.25 -0.64 -3.83
C ASP A 123 -12.06 0.86 -3.61
N GLN A 124 -11.06 1.29 -2.85
CA GLN A 124 -10.71 2.71 -2.73
C GLN A 124 -10.12 3.28 -4.03
N LEU A 125 -9.29 2.52 -4.75
CA LEU A 125 -8.79 2.91 -6.06
C LEU A 125 -9.92 3.08 -7.09
N LYS A 126 -10.96 2.23 -7.06
CA LYS A 126 -12.16 2.36 -7.91
C LYS A 126 -12.98 3.63 -7.62
N ARG A 127 -12.99 4.08 -6.36
CA ARG A 127 -13.70 5.29 -5.94
C ARG A 127 -12.98 6.58 -6.34
N ASP A 128 -11.69 6.50 -6.63
CA ASP A 128 -10.93 7.65 -7.10
C ASP A 128 -11.24 7.95 -8.58
N PRO A 129 -11.86 9.11 -8.90
CA PRO A 129 -12.28 9.44 -10.27
C PRO A 129 -11.09 9.64 -11.23
N TYR A 130 -9.90 9.90 -10.71
CA TYR A 130 -8.70 10.17 -11.51
C TYR A 130 -7.85 8.90 -11.75
N THR A 131 -8.15 7.79 -11.07
CA THR A 131 -7.43 6.53 -11.22
C THR A 131 -8.21 5.58 -12.12
N LYS A 132 -7.70 5.32 -13.32
CA LYS A 132 -8.23 4.23 -14.14
C LYS A 132 -7.89 2.90 -13.48
N ILE A 133 -8.81 1.94 -13.61
CA ILE A 133 -8.61 0.59 -13.09
C ILE A 133 -8.32 -0.36 -14.25
N HIS A 134 -7.17 -1.03 -14.20
CA HIS A 134 -6.79 -2.03 -15.19
C HIS A 134 -7.49 -3.36 -14.93
N LYS A 135 -7.49 -3.82 -13.68
CA LYS A 135 -8.14 -5.06 -13.26
C LYS A 135 -9.18 -4.83 -12.19
N LYS A 136 -10.41 -5.30 -12.43
CA LYS A 136 -11.56 -5.07 -11.54
C LYS A 136 -11.53 -5.90 -10.25
N ASN A 137 -10.75 -6.97 -10.25
CA ASN A 137 -10.57 -7.87 -9.10
C ASN A 137 -9.09 -7.91 -8.70
N VAL A 138 -8.84 -8.34 -7.47
CA VAL A 138 -7.49 -8.65 -7.01
C VAL A 138 -6.94 -9.81 -7.86
N GLU A 139 -5.76 -9.61 -8.44
CA GLU A 139 -5.08 -10.58 -9.29
C GLU A 139 -4.07 -11.40 -8.47
N PHE A 140 -3.72 -12.56 -9.01
CA PHE A 140 -2.75 -13.48 -8.42
C PHE A 140 -1.52 -13.57 -9.31
N ALA A 141 -0.32 -13.56 -8.72
CA ALA A 141 0.91 -13.83 -9.44
C ALA A 141 2.06 -14.20 -8.49
N ASP A 142 3.06 -14.89 -9.03
CA ASP A 142 4.27 -15.26 -8.30
C ASP A 142 5.23 -14.07 -8.12
N PHE A 143 4.77 -13.07 -7.39
CA PHE A 143 5.61 -11.95 -6.95
C PHE A 143 6.43 -12.36 -5.73
N ARG A 144 7.71 -12.68 -5.90
CA ARG A 144 8.59 -13.13 -4.81
C ARG A 144 8.62 -12.17 -3.64
N VAL A 145 8.50 -10.86 -3.88
CA VAL A 145 8.45 -9.85 -2.81
C VAL A 145 7.27 -10.04 -1.85
N LEU A 146 6.23 -10.76 -2.26
CA LEU A 146 5.05 -11.05 -1.45
C LEU A 146 5.08 -12.43 -0.79
N LYS A 147 6.20 -13.16 -0.86
CA LYS A 147 6.32 -14.57 -0.41
C LYS A 147 6.48 -14.76 1.10
N SER A 148 6.23 -13.74 1.92
CA SER A 148 6.16 -13.95 3.37
C SER A 148 5.16 -15.05 3.72
N ILE A 149 5.45 -15.86 4.72
CA ILE A 149 4.55 -16.95 5.16
C ILE A 149 3.44 -16.44 6.09
N ASP A 150 3.65 -15.34 6.79
CA ASP A 150 2.85 -14.86 7.93
C ASP A 150 2.31 -13.44 7.75
N ILE A 151 3.02 -12.56 7.04
CA ILE A 151 2.62 -11.15 6.90
C ILE A 151 1.68 -10.98 5.70
N PRO A 152 0.44 -10.51 5.90
CA PRO A 152 -0.47 -10.14 4.80
C PRO A 152 0.21 -9.14 3.87
N SER A 153 0.26 -9.45 2.57
CA SER A 153 1.11 -8.73 1.63
C SER A 153 0.39 -8.47 0.31
N VAL A 154 0.49 -7.24 -0.19
CA VAL A 154 -0.07 -6.85 -1.49
C VAL A 154 0.94 -6.07 -2.32
N LEU A 155 0.84 -6.20 -3.65
CA LEU A 155 1.50 -5.31 -4.59
C LEU A 155 0.44 -4.45 -5.28
N VAL A 156 0.63 -3.14 -5.21
CA VAL A 156 -0.22 -2.16 -5.88
C VAL A 156 0.50 -1.63 -7.10
N GLU A 157 0.04 -2.02 -8.28
CA GLU A 157 0.44 -1.39 -9.54
C GLU A 157 -0.35 -0.09 -9.68
N SER A 158 0.33 1.04 -9.53
CA SER A 158 -0.31 2.37 -9.50
C SER A 158 -0.70 2.87 -10.90
N GLY A 159 -0.22 2.21 -11.93
CA GLY A 159 -0.36 2.53 -13.35
C GLY A 159 0.92 2.17 -14.09
N PHE A 160 0.93 2.35 -15.41
CA PHE A 160 2.05 1.96 -16.27
C PHE A 160 2.80 3.19 -16.78
N ILE A 161 4.11 3.29 -16.49
CA ILE A 161 4.93 4.45 -16.93
C ILE A 161 5.10 4.52 -18.45
N THR A 162 4.85 3.43 -19.17
CA THR A 162 4.85 3.39 -20.64
C THR A 162 3.56 3.94 -21.25
N ASN A 163 2.50 4.11 -20.46
CA ASN A 163 1.28 4.78 -20.88
C ASN A 163 1.38 6.27 -20.57
N PRO A 164 1.17 7.18 -21.57
CA PRO A 164 1.33 8.62 -21.36
C PRO A 164 0.40 9.22 -20.29
N GLU A 165 -0.86 8.76 -20.20
CA GLU A 165 -1.84 9.25 -19.22
C GLU A 165 -1.41 8.88 -17.79
N ASP A 166 -1.04 7.61 -17.56
CA ASP A 166 -0.56 7.15 -16.26
C ASP A 166 0.76 7.82 -15.89
N ALA A 167 1.71 7.93 -16.84
CA ALA A 167 2.98 8.60 -16.60
C ALA A 167 2.79 10.06 -16.19
N GLN A 168 1.91 10.80 -16.88
CA GLN A 168 1.60 12.19 -16.54
C GLN A 168 0.96 12.29 -15.14
N ARG A 169 0.00 11.42 -14.84
CA ARG A 169 -0.67 11.37 -13.52
C ARG A 169 0.32 11.07 -12.40
N LEU A 170 1.21 10.09 -12.57
CA LEU A 170 2.18 9.67 -11.55
C LEU A 170 3.36 10.65 -11.38
N LYS A 171 3.73 11.40 -12.42
CA LYS A 171 4.69 12.51 -12.30
C LYS A 171 4.13 13.64 -11.43
N GLY A 172 2.84 13.90 -11.50
CA GLY A 172 2.17 14.96 -10.75
C GLY A 172 2.00 14.63 -9.26
N LYS A 173 2.26 15.61 -8.37
CA LYS A 173 2.01 15.46 -6.92
C LYS A 173 0.54 15.11 -6.60
N PRO A 174 -0.47 15.72 -7.27
CA PRO A 174 -1.87 15.35 -7.05
C PRO A 174 -2.16 13.87 -7.32
N GLY A 175 -1.71 13.33 -8.46
CA GLY A 175 -1.93 11.92 -8.81
C GLY A 175 -1.29 10.95 -7.80
N ARG A 176 -0.06 11.23 -7.35
CA ARG A 176 0.58 10.43 -6.28
C ARG A 176 -0.16 10.50 -4.95
N ARG A 177 -0.70 11.68 -4.59
CA ARG A 177 -1.52 11.84 -3.37
C ARG A 177 -2.80 11.03 -3.44
N MET A 178 -3.47 11.00 -4.60
CA MET A 178 -4.72 10.23 -4.78
C MET A 178 -4.48 8.73 -4.63
N ILE A 179 -3.43 8.19 -5.26
CA ILE A 179 -3.02 6.79 -5.07
C ILE A 179 -2.69 6.51 -3.61
N ALA A 180 -1.88 7.36 -2.97
CA ALA A 180 -1.52 7.19 -1.56
C ALA A 180 -2.74 7.21 -0.64
N ARG A 181 -3.71 8.11 -0.90
CA ARG A 181 -4.98 8.17 -0.18
C ARG A 181 -5.76 6.87 -0.34
N SER A 182 -5.92 6.37 -1.55
CA SER A 182 -6.66 5.13 -1.80
C SER A 182 -6.03 3.94 -1.08
N ILE A 183 -4.70 3.84 -1.10
CA ILE A 183 -3.99 2.79 -0.36
C ILE A 183 -4.18 2.96 1.15
N PHE A 184 -4.03 4.19 1.66
CA PHE A 184 -4.23 4.50 3.08
C PHE A 184 -5.64 4.13 3.57
N LEU A 185 -6.68 4.55 2.85
CA LEU A 185 -8.07 4.25 3.19
C LEU A 185 -8.36 2.75 3.12
N GLY A 186 -7.75 2.05 2.16
CA GLY A 186 -7.83 0.59 2.08
C GLY A 186 -7.21 -0.11 3.28
N ILE A 187 -6.02 0.34 3.72
CA ILE A 187 -5.35 -0.15 4.94
C ILE A 187 -6.20 0.15 6.17
N HIS A 188 -6.73 1.37 6.28
CA HIS A 188 -7.58 1.75 7.41
C HIS A 188 -8.84 0.89 7.51
N ASN A 189 -9.57 0.72 6.40
CA ASN A 189 -10.75 -0.13 6.36
C ASN A 189 -10.44 -1.60 6.66
N TYR A 190 -9.25 -2.08 6.28
CA TYR A 190 -8.80 -3.41 6.65
C TYR A 190 -8.66 -3.54 8.17
N PHE A 191 -7.98 -2.60 8.84
CA PHE A 191 -7.80 -2.65 10.30
C PHE A 191 -9.06 -2.35 11.09
N LEU A 192 -10.05 -1.63 10.55
CA LEU A 192 -11.36 -1.49 11.19
C LEU A 192 -12.11 -2.82 11.28
N GLU A 193 -11.99 -3.67 10.25
CA GLU A 193 -12.64 -4.99 10.22
C GLU A 193 -11.77 -6.09 10.85
N ASN A 194 -10.45 -5.90 10.90
CA ASN A 194 -9.48 -6.85 11.45
C ASN A 194 -8.57 -6.12 12.44
N PRO A 195 -9.10 -5.60 13.56
CA PRO A 195 -8.32 -4.82 14.50
C PRO A 195 -7.27 -5.67 15.21
N ILE A 196 -6.10 -5.07 15.43
CA ILE A 196 -5.07 -5.67 16.28
C ILE A 196 -5.38 -5.28 17.73
N ILE A 197 -5.52 -6.27 18.60
CA ILE A 197 -5.90 -6.09 20.01
C ILE A 197 -4.90 -5.15 20.71
N GLY A 198 -5.45 -4.18 21.46
CA GLY A 198 -4.68 -3.20 22.22
C GLY A 198 -4.21 -1.99 21.40
N THR A 199 -4.57 -1.89 20.11
CA THR A 199 -4.20 -0.76 19.26
C THR A 199 -5.13 0.44 19.42
N ILE A 200 -4.65 1.62 19.00
CA ILE A 200 -5.45 2.85 18.98
C ILE A 200 -6.65 2.71 18.03
N ILE A 201 -6.51 1.98 16.93
CA ILE A 201 -7.57 1.78 15.95
C ILE A 201 -8.71 0.95 16.54
N GLU A 202 -8.38 -0.12 17.27
CA GLU A 202 -9.39 -0.93 17.99
C GLU A 202 -10.19 -0.09 19.00
N ASN A 203 -9.47 0.75 19.77
CA ASN A 203 -10.07 1.55 20.83
C ASN A 203 -10.81 2.80 20.34
N ASN A 204 -10.54 3.27 19.12
CA ASN A 204 -11.13 4.48 18.52
C ASN A 204 -11.48 4.28 17.05
N PRO A 205 -12.45 3.38 16.74
CA PRO A 205 -12.76 3.07 15.34
C PRO A 205 -13.51 4.21 14.60
N GLU A 206 -14.04 5.19 15.33
CA GLU A 206 -14.92 6.22 14.75
C GLU A 206 -14.19 7.33 14.02
N PHE A 207 -12.95 7.62 14.40
CA PHE A 207 -12.16 8.70 13.81
C PHE A 207 -10.66 8.43 13.83
N LEU A 208 -9.96 9.05 12.88
CA LEU A 208 -8.51 9.13 12.87
C LEU A 208 -8.01 10.37 13.61
N SER A 209 -6.97 10.23 14.41
CA SER A 209 -6.29 11.36 15.03
C SER A 209 -5.09 11.78 14.18
N TYR A 210 -5.19 12.95 13.54
CA TYR A 210 -4.14 13.50 12.67
C TYR A 210 -3.41 14.65 13.37
N LYS A 211 -2.08 14.57 13.46
CA LYS A 211 -1.23 15.65 14.01
C LYS A 211 -0.78 16.57 12.89
N ILE A 212 -1.24 17.82 12.95
CA ILE A 212 -0.92 18.85 11.95
C ILE A 212 0.60 19.08 11.90
N GLN A 213 1.14 19.08 10.68
CA GLN A 213 2.53 19.32 10.39
C GLN A 213 2.75 20.76 9.90
N LYS A 214 4.00 21.26 10.01
CA LYS A 214 4.36 22.57 9.46
C LYS A 214 4.08 22.62 7.96
N GLY A 215 3.30 23.63 7.54
CA GLY A 215 2.90 23.83 6.13
C GLY A 215 1.63 23.09 5.71
N ASP A 216 0.96 22.38 6.61
CA ASP A 216 -0.36 21.82 6.30
C ASP A 216 -1.42 22.93 6.22
N VAL A 217 -2.37 22.73 5.30
CA VAL A 217 -3.59 23.51 5.19
C VAL A 217 -4.80 22.58 5.18
N LEU A 218 -5.93 23.05 5.71
CA LEU A 218 -7.15 22.22 5.86
C LEU A 218 -7.60 21.56 4.55
N SER A 219 -7.53 22.29 3.44
CA SER A 219 -7.92 21.75 2.13
C SER A 219 -7.03 20.57 1.68
N GLU A 220 -5.72 20.63 1.95
CA GLU A 220 -4.82 19.51 1.64
C GLU A 220 -5.02 18.32 2.57
N ILE A 221 -5.35 18.57 3.85
CA ILE A 221 -5.70 17.52 4.81
C ILE A 221 -7.02 16.85 4.37
N ALA A 222 -8.03 17.64 4.01
CA ALA A 222 -9.30 17.15 3.49
C ALA A 222 -9.12 16.23 2.27
N ILE A 223 -8.33 16.66 1.28
CA ILE A 223 -7.97 15.84 0.11
C ILE A 223 -7.24 14.55 0.53
N ARG A 224 -6.31 14.63 1.47
CA ARG A 224 -5.52 13.47 1.96
C ARG A 224 -6.39 12.38 2.54
N PHE A 225 -7.42 12.73 3.29
CA PHE A 225 -8.32 11.80 3.96
C PHE A 225 -9.65 11.55 3.22
N GLY A 226 -9.92 12.26 2.13
CA GLY A 226 -11.14 12.09 1.34
C GLY A 226 -12.40 12.62 2.02
N VAL A 227 -12.25 13.64 2.85
CA VAL A 227 -13.35 14.31 3.57
C VAL A 227 -13.49 15.77 3.14
N SER A 228 -14.56 16.46 3.52
CA SER A 228 -14.69 17.89 3.23
C SER A 228 -14.00 18.76 4.30
N VAL A 229 -13.63 19.98 3.92
CA VAL A 229 -13.07 20.97 4.87
C VAL A 229 -14.09 21.30 5.95
N GLU A 230 -15.37 21.42 5.56
CA GLU A 230 -16.49 21.69 6.47
C GLU A 230 -16.67 20.58 7.51
N SER A 231 -16.49 19.31 7.12
CA SER A 231 -16.51 18.17 8.05
C SER A 231 -15.40 18.27 9.08
N ILE A 232 -14.16 18.59 8.64
CA ILE A 232 -13.04 18.77 9.56
C ILE A 232 -13.30 19.94 10.50
N ASP A 233 -13.72 21.09 9.97
CA ASP A 233 -14.00 22.29 10.76
C ASP A 233 -15.04 22.03 11.85
N LYS A 234 -16.17 21.44 11.47
CA LYS A 234 -17.30 21.13 12.35
C LYS A 234 -16.93 20.14 13.44
N ASN A 235 -16.29 19.03 13.07
CA ASN A 235 -15.97 17.96 14.00
C ASN A 235 -14.85 18.31 15.00
N ASN A 236 -14.09 19.39 14.70
CA ASN A 236 -13.01 19.88 15.56
C ASN A 236 -13.31 21.25 16.18
N ASN A 237 -14.51 21.79 16.00
CA ASN A 237 -14.92 23.10 16.51
C ASN A 237 -13.94 24.22 16.14
N LEU A 238 -13.41 24.20 14.93
CA LEU A 238 -12.43 25.19 14.48
C LEU A 238 -13.06 26.56 14.28
N ASN A 239 -14.32 26.61 13.84
CA ASN A 239 -15.06 27.88 13.60
C ASN A 239 -14.29 28.80 12.66
N ASN A 240 -13.76 28.25 11.57
CA ASN A 240 -12.92 28.94 10.58
C ASN A 240 -11.60 29.53 11.16
N LYS A 241 -11.17 29.13 12.35
CA LYS A 241 -9.90 29.56 12.91
C LYS A 241 -8.71 28.90 12.22
N PRO A 242 -7.55 29.55 12.19
CA PRO A 242 -6.32 28.95 11.69
C PRO A 242 -5.95 27.67 12.44
N ILE A 243 -5.36 26.74 11.72
CA ILE A 243 -4.76 25.53 12.27
C ILE A 243 -3.27 25.73 12.52
N TYR A 244 -2.72 25.04 13.51
CA TYR A 244 -1.33 25.20 13.92
C TYR A 244 -0.58 23.86 13.96
N PRO A 245 0.73 23.83 13.64
CA PRO A 245 1.55 22.64 13.78
C PRO A 245 1.49 22.08 15.21
N GLY A 246 1.35 20.75 15.31
CA GLY A 246 1.21 20.04 16.58
C GLY A 246 -0.23 19.88 17.07
N GLN A 247 -1.18 20.65 16.56
CA GLN A 247 -2.61 20.47 16.85
C GLN A 247 -3.08 19.11 16.32
N ILE A 248 -3.96 18.44 17.07
CA ILE A 248 -4.56 17.15 16.68
C ILE A 248 -5.97 17.40 16.15
N LEU A 249 -6.23 16.86 14.96
CA LEU A 249 -7.54 16.85 14.34
C LEU A 249 -8.16 15.45 14.42
N LYS A 250 -9.45 15.39 14.73
CA LYS A 250 -10.29 14.20 14.55
C LYS A 250 -10.83 14.18 13.14
N ILE A 251 -10.50 13.16 12.39
CA ILE A 251 -10.92 12.97 10.98
C ILE A 251 -11.87 11.79 10.92
N TYR A 252 -13.14 12.04 10.65
CA TYR A 252 -14.16 11.03 10.42
C TYR A 252 -14.20 10.66 8.96
N ILE A 253 -13.94 9.39 8.62
CA ILE A 253 -13.83 8.88 7.24
C ILE A 253 -15.09 8.10 6.86
#